data_4ab90fe129d4974ddb4df588620b2d1a
#
_entry.id   4ab90fe129d4974ddb4df588620b2d1a
#
_cell.length_a   1.000
_cell.length_b   1.000
_cell.length_c   1.000
_cell.angle_alpha   90.00
_cell.angle_beta   90.00
_cell.angle_gamma   90.00
#
_symmetry.space_group_name_H-M   'P 1'
#
loop_
_entity.id
_entity.type
_entity.pdbx_description
1 polymer ?
#
loop_
_entity_poly.entity_id
_entity_poly.type
_entity_poly.pdbx_seq_one_letter_code
_entity_poly.pdbx_strand_id
1 'polypeptide(L)'
;MTREEFIDKLQQSNSAPFLFVGSGFSRHYLDFPTLKGILSMFAPKHINEYYTRCKTDSLPQIASEIAKDLTAKFWNLDEKDTFRKKHQDKVSKFDTVFKLKISEFLIEKCHDEFPEEWKEEISLLKNLVIDGIITTNWDDTVERIFPTYKPYIGQQQLISASTFNIGEIYKIHGCMTSPNSLVLTKEDYDNFNERNPYLAAKLITIFIEHPVVFLGYSINDDNIQKLMASIVLGLDEDGISKLQSNLIFVEWSPTPTELRFEYLDMMMSNGTRLPIVKIVTHDFSEIYKCLSYYQRRIPANVLREYKKQFYNLVISQKADSNLYVLPENKIDENKDIQFVYGFGAIKKFRDAVGYTGVQALDIYWDCINDDKDFEASKILQYTIPRIRKSSKTSIPIFKYLRAIGINNDEEYRNNPLGLNFLLPKSNDFISYKSFSDAEKRYTLKQAIEAFHDKGVWKAVALIPYLKIQTEEDLSSLRQFISDNITEFLVRKNSYSTYMRKLICFYDCIRYGWKG
;
A
#
# COMPACT_ATOMS: atom_id res chain seq x y z
N MET A 1 33.01 -16.75 10.81
CA MET A 1 32.18 -16.79 9.58
C MET A 1 32.89 -16.01 8.50
N THR A 2 33.00 -16.54 7.29
CA THR A 2 33.56 -15.84 6.14
C THR A 2 32.43 -15.04 5.42
N ARG A 3 32.84 -14.21 4.46
CA ARG A 3 31.88 -13.49 3.59
C ARG A 3 31.01 -14.46 2.78
N GLU A 4 31.62 -15.50 2.25
CA GLU A 4 30.96 -16.54 1.46
C GLU A 4 29.96 -17.32 2.32
N GLU A 5 30.36 -17.76 3.51
CA GLU A 5 29.46 -18.44 4.46
C GLU A 5 28.25 -17.56 4.84
N PHE A 6 28.44 -16.22 4.94
CA PHE A 6 27.36 -15.29 5.21
C PHE A 6 26.38 -15.20 4.03
N ILE A 7 26.90 -15.07 2.81
CA ILE A 7 26.10 -15.03 1.58
C ILE A 7 25.32 -16.34 1.41
N ASP A 8 25.98 -17.49 1.57
CA ASP A 8 25.32 -18.79 1.47
C ASP A 8 24.18 -18.94 2.47
N LYS A 9 24.40 -18.49 3.70
CA LYS A 9 23.36 -18.49 4.74
C LYS A 9 22.16 -17.62 4.36
N LEU A 10 22.38 -16.44 3.80
CA LEU A 10 21.29 -15.58 3.31
C LEU A 10 20.52 -16.23 2.17
N GLN A 11 21.23 -16.86 1.22
CA GLN A 11 20.60 -17.52 0.06
C GLN A 11 19.79 -18.76 0.44
N GLN A 12 20.20 -19.47 1.50
CA GLN A 12 19.49 -20.63 2.04
C GLN A 12 18.29 -20.24 2.92
N SER A 13 18.18 -18.97 3.29
CA SER A 13 17.03 -18.50 4.07
C SER A 13 15.73 -18.57 3.26
N ASN A 14 14.68 -19.11 3.87
CA ASN A 14 13.34 -19.16 3.27
C ASN A 14 12.65 -17.80 3.23
N SER A 15 13.16 -16.82 3.97
CA SER A 15 12.59 -15.47 4.14
C SER A 15 13.64 -14.42 3.82
N ALA A 16 13.22 -13.31 3.20
CA ALA A 16 14.11 -12.19 2.99
C ALA A 16 14.44 -11.50 4.33
N PRO A 17 15.63 -10.86 4.44
CA PRO A 17 16.01 -10.19 5.67
C PRO A 17 15.08 -9.03 6.02
N PHE A 18 14.99 -8.75 7.32
CA PHE A 18 14.49 -7.49 7.87
C PHE A 18 15.67 -6.57 8.22
N LEU A 19 15.51 -5.27 8.01
CA LEU A 19 16.43 -4.29 8.57
C LEU A 19 15.90 -3.78 9.91
N PHE A 20 16.73 -3.73 10.92
CA PHE A 20 16.43 -3.08 12.19
C PHE A 20 17.29 -1.81 12.30
N VAL A 21 16.65 -0.64 12.10
CA VAL A 21 17.34 0.62 11.84
C VAL A 21 17.28 1.54 13.07
N GLY A 22 18.45 1.93 13.57
CA GLY A 22 18.62 2.84 14.70
C GLY A 22 19.15 4.23 14.33
N SER A 23 19.32 5.08 15.33
CA SER A 23 19.69 6.49 15.15
C SER A 23 21.03 6.70 14.45
N GLY A 24 21.98 5.77 14.56
CA GLY A 24 23.24 5.81 13.85
C GLY A 24 23.10 5.82 12.33
N PHE A 25 22.04 5.21 11.81
CA PHE A 25 21.73 5.19 10.39
C PHE A 25 21.34 6.59 9.86
N SER A 26 20.41 7.27 10.52
CA SER A 26 20.00 8.63 10.11
C SER A 26 21.12 9.65 10.33
N ARG A 27 21.98 9.42 11.32
CA ARG A 27 23.21 10.23 11.53
C ARG A 27 24.19 10.06 10.39
N HIS A 28 24.37 8.84 9.89
CA HIS A 28 25.30 8.55 8.79
C HIS A 28 24.88 9.28 7.49
N TYR A 29 23.58 9.22 7.13
CA TYR A 29 23.12 9.77 5.87
C TYR A 29 22.70 11.24 5.89
N LEU A 30 22.26 11.78 7.04
CA LEU A 30 21.66 13.12 7.14
C LEU A 30 22.25 13.96 8.27
N ASP A 31 23.32 13.50 8.90
CA ASP A 31 23.98 14.17 10.02
C ASP A 31 23.00 14.61 11.13
N PHE A 32 22.08 13.71 11.50
CA PHE A 32 21.15 13.97 12.60
C PHE A 32 21.87 13.99 13.94
N PRO A 33 21.45 14.87 14.88
CA PRO A 33 22.01 14.89 16.21
C PRO A 33 21.68 13.60 16.99
N THR A 34 22.54 13.26 17.95
CA THR A 34 22.22 12.22 18.96
C THR A 34 21.04 12.65 19.82
N LEU A 35 20.40 11.71 20.52
CA LEU A 35 19.35 12.05 21.49
C LEU A 35 19.83 13.09 22.51
N LYS A 36 21.07 12.94 23.04
CA LYS A 36 21.69 13.95 23.93
C LYS A 36 21.82 15.31 23.23
N GLY A 37 22.16 15.31 21.94
CA GLY A 37 22.23 16.55 21.13
C GLY A 37 20.86 17.22 21.00
N ILE A 38 19.82 16.46 20.71
CA ILE A 38 18.43 16.96 20.66
C ILE A 38 18.00 17.54 22.03
N LEU A 39 18.26 16.80 23.11
CA LEU A 39 17.95 17.29 24.46
C LEU A 39 18.67 18.61 24.74
N SER A 40 19.97 18.69 24.42
CA SER A 40 20.77 19.91 24.64
C SER A 40 20.29 21.10 23.78
N MET A 41 19.84 20.85 22.56
CA MET A 41 19.37 21.87 21.62
C MET A 41 18.08 22.55 22.11
N PHE A 42 17.16 21.77 22.67
CA PHE A 42 15.85 22.27 23.06
C PHE A 42 15.74 22.58 24.56
N ALA A 43 16.70 22.18 25.37
CA ALA A 43 16.67 22.42 26.81
C ALA A 43 16.59 23.93 27.09
N PRO A 44 15.63 24.41 27.93
CA PRO A 44 15.54 25.81 28.33
C PRO A 44 16.74 26.32 29.12
N LYS A 45 17.50 25.41 29.73
CA LYS A 45 18.68 25.64 30.52
C LYS A 45 19.82 24.75 30.07
N HIS A 46 21.04 24.99 30.52
CA HIS A 46 22.18 24.15 30.20
C HIS A 46 21.94 22.69 30.61
N ILE A 47 22.24 21.76 29.73
CA ILE A 47 21.90 20.32 29.89
C ILE A 47 22.43 19.73 31.19
N ASN A 48 23.62 20.17 31.69
CA ASN A 48 24.21 19.70 32.94
C ASN A 48 23.38 20.07 34.20
N GLU A 49 22.56 21.12 34.12
CA GLU A 49 21.63 21.44 35.21
C GLU A 49 20.59 20.34 35.39
N TYR A 50 20.12 19.76 34.28
CA TYR A 50 19.17 18.65 34.33
C TYR A 50 19.83 17.37 34.84
N TYR A 51 21.07 17.05 34.44
CA TYR A 51 21.83 15.94 35.03
C TYR A 51 21.96 16.06 36.52
N THR A 52 22.32 17.24 37.02
CA THR A 52 22.46 17.52 38.46
C THR A 52 21.12 17.42 39.17
N ARG A 53 20.06 17.95 38.60
CA ARG A 53 18.70 17.95 39.16
C ARG A 53 18.12 16.54 39.25
N CYS A 54 18.28 15.74 38.19
CA CYS A 54 17.76 14.38 38.13
C CYS A 54 18.62 13.36 38.86
N LYS A 55 19.88 13.68 39.17
CA LYS A 55 20.87 12.77 39.77
C LYS A 55 20.98 11.43 39.02
N THR A 56 20.90 11.48 37.68
CA THR A 56 20.92 10.32 36.81
C THR A 56 21.48 10.67 35.45
N ASP A 57 22.04 9.68 34.75
CA ASP A 57 22.46 9.77 33.35
C ASP A 57 21.37 9.28 32.39
N SER A 58 20.20 8.90 32.89
CA SER A 58 19.07 8.43 32.06
C SER A 58 18.50 9.55 31.19
N LEU A 59 18.78 9.52 29.90
CA LEU A 59 18.28 10.51 28.91
C LEU A 59 16.76 10.63 28.92
N PRO A 60 15.95 9.52 29.00
CA PRO A 60 14.50 9.64 29.13
C PRO A 60 14.03 10.42 30.37
N GLN A 61 14.70 10.25 31.51
CA GLN A 61 14.35 10.99 32.72
C GLN A 61 14.70 12.47 32.58
N ILE A 62 15.85 12.78 31.98
CA ILE A 62 16.27 14.16 31.68
C ILE A 62 15.27 14.78 30.70
N ALA A 63 14.81 14.03 29.67
CA ALA A 63 13.79 14.47 28.73
C ALA A 63 12.47 14.85 29.42
N SER A 64 12.05 14.08 30.44
CA SER A 64 10.83 14.39 31.21
C SER A 64 10.95 15.75 31.92
N GLU A 65 12.10 16.06 32.51
CA GLU A 65 12.30 17.36 33.20
C GLU A 65 12.41 18.53 32.20
N ILE A 66 13.09 18.34 31.08
CA ILE A 66 13.14 19.34 30.00
C ILE A 66 11.72 19.61 29.49
N ALA A 67 10.91 18.57 29.29
CA ALA A 67 9.54 18.69 28.83
C ALA A 67 8.66 19.53 29.77
N LYS A 68 8.80 19.33 31.08
CA LYS A 68 8.10 20.14 32.11
C LYS A 68 8.49 21.62 32.02
N ASP A 69 9.78 21.90 31.95
CA ASP A 69 10.30 23.28 31.86
C ASP A 69 9.86 23.94 30.52
N LEU A 70 9.89 23.21 29.41
CA LEU A 70 9.42 23.70 28.11
C LEU A 70 7.92 24.02 28.11
N THR A 71 7.11 23.16 28.70
CA THR A 71 5.65 23.38 28.78
C THR A 71 5.31 24.56 29.69
N ALA A 72 6.01 24.72 30.82
CA ALA A 72 5.87 25.90 31.65
C ALA A 72 6.25 27.19 30.90
N LYS A 73 7.36 27.16 30.16
CA LYS A 73 7.80 28.29 29.31
C LYS A 73 6.78 28.59 28.21
N PHE A 74 6.22 27.57 27.58
CA PHE A 74 5.23 27.71 26.50
C PHE A 74 3.97 28.47 26.94
N TRP A 75 3.44 28.14 28.11
CA TRP A 75 2.27 28.83 28.65
C TRP A 75 2.52 30.27 29.09
N ASN A 76 3.81 30.62 29.34
CA ASN A 76 4.24 31.98 29.65
C ASN A 76 4.61 32.82 28.40
N LEU A 77 4.57 32.25 27.19
CA LEU A 77 4.73 33.02 25.94
C LEU A 77 3.57 34.00 25.77
N ASP A 78 3.80 35.08 25.01
CA ASP A 78 2.71 35.98 24.58
C ASP A 78 1.68 35.21 23.78
N GLU A 79 0.39 35.55 23.94
CA GLU A 79 -0.69 34.92 23.15
C GLU A 79 -0.55 35.15 21.64
N LYS A 80 0.20 36.17 21.23
CA LYS A 80 0.51 36.45 19.81
C LYS A 80 1.70 35.65 19.29
N ASP A 81 2.44 34.93 20.15
CA ASP A 81 3.55 34.09 19.73
C ASP A 81 3.07 33.07 18.67
N THR A 82 3.83 32.96 17.59
CA THR A 82 3.46 32.14 16.44
C THR A 82 3.39 30.66 16.76
N PHE A 83 4.36 30.16 17.57
CA PHE A 83 4.41 28.76 17.98
C PHE A 83 3.26 28.45 18.95
N ARG A 84 3.00 29.34 19.92
CA ARG A 84 1.86 29.19 20.84
C ARG A 84 0.53 29.16 20.10
N LYS A 85 0.27 30.11 19.20
CA LYS A 85 -0.96 30.14 18.37
C LYS A 85 -1.16 28.88 17.55
N LYS A 86 -0.09 28.37 16.96
CA LYS A 86 -0.13 27.19 16.08
C LYS A 86 -0.45 25.91 16.86
N HIS A 87 -0.08 25.82 18.14
CA HIS A 87 -0.03 24.57 18.88
C HIS A 87 -0.83 24.52 20.18
N GLN A 88 -1.34 25.65 20.72
CA GLN A 88 -2.00 25.68 22.04
C GLN A 88 -3.15 24.68 22.18
N ASP A 89 -3.93 24.46 21.11
CA ASP A 89 -5.06 23.52 21.11
C ASP A 89 -4.63 22.05 21.05
N LYS A 90 -3.35 21.80 20.75
CA LYS A 90 -2.76 20.46 20.67
C LYS A 90 -2.03 20.03 21.94
N VAL A 91 -1.72 20.97 22.81
CA VAL A 91 -0.97 20.71 24.05
C VAL A 91 -1.89 20.10 25.10
N SER A 92 -1.84 18.78 25.22
CA SER A 92 -2.68 17.99 26.15
C SER A 92 -1.91 17.30 27.27
N LYS A 93 -0.59 17.18 27.13
CA LYS A 93 0.31 16.54 28.10
C LYS A 93 1.53 17.42 28.37
N PHE A 94 2.22 17.14 29.46
CA PHE A 94 3.42 17.89 29.87
C PHE A 94 4.60 17.79 28.88
N ASP A 95 4.60 16.78 28.02
CA ASP A 95 5.65 16.50 27.04
C ASP A 95 5.29 16.93 25.60
N THR A 96 4.02 17.31 25.36
CA THR A 96 3.51 17.63 24.00
C THR A 96 4.31 18.77 23.35
N VAL A 97 4.63 19.83 24.10
CA VAL A 97 5.41 20.97 23.57
C VAL A 97 6.79 20.54 23.08
N PHE A 98 7.45 19.68 23.84
CA PHE A 98 8.77 19.17 23.48
C PHE A 98 8.71 18.29 22.23
N LYS A 99 7.75 17.37 22.18
CA LYS A 99 7.52 16.49 21.01
C LYS A 99 7.17 17.28 19.75
N LEU A 100 6.40 18.35 19.86
CA LEU A 100 6.11 19.25 18.74
C LEU A 100 7.37 19.94 18.22
N LYS A 101 8.21 20.46 19.10
CA LYS A 101 9.48 21.11 18.71
C LYS A 101 10.43 20.14 18.01
N ILE A 102 10.57 18.92 18.54
CA ILE A 102 11.37 17.86 17.90
C ILE A 102 10.79 17.51 16.53
N SER A 103 9.47 17.35 16.41
CA SER A 103 8.82 17.01 15.16
C SER A 103 9.02 18.09 14.10
N GLU A 104 8.87 19.36 14.42
CA GLU A 104 9.12 20.46 13.46
C GLU A 104 10.59 20.49 13.01
N PHE A 105 11.52 20.34 13.93
CA PHE A 105 12.95 20.25 13.60
C PHE A 105 13.26 19.08 12.65
N LEU A 106 12.73 17.89 12.94
CA LEU A 106 12.96 16.72 12.11
C LEU A 106 12.32 16.87 10.72
N ILE A 107 11.11 17.43 10.64
CA ILE A 107 10.45 17.71 9.37
C ILE A 107 11.29 18.68 8.53
N GLU A 108 11.81 19.74 9.12
CA GLU A 108 12.68 20.71 8.43
C GLU A 108 13.97 20.05 7.93
N LYS A 109 14.64 19.27 8.77
CA LYS A 109 15.87 18.54 8.40
C LYS A 109 15.63 17.47 7.31
N CYS A 110 14.50 16.80 7.31
CA CYS A 110 14.17 15.76 6.33
C CYS A 110 13.84 16.30 4.93
N HIS A 111 13.70 17.61 4.75
CA HIS A 111 13.59 18.23 3.42
C HIS A 111 14.91 18.24 2.64
N ASP A 112 16.05 18.11 3.33
CA ASP A 112 17.35 18.09 2.69
C ASP A 112 17.50 16.84 1.81
N GLU A 113 18.08 16.98 0.62
CA GLU A 113 18.44 15.83 -0.21
C GLU A 113 19.59 15.06 0.46
N PHE A 114 19.67 13.75 0.14
CA PHE A 114 20.82 12.98 0.58
C PHE A 114 22.10 13.52 -0.04
N PRO A 115 23.18 13.69 0.75
CA PRO A 115 24.48 14.15 0.23
C PRO A 115 24.96 13.30 -0.95
N GLU A 116 25.65 13.92 -1.90
CA GLU A 116 26.13 13.29 -3.11
C GLU A 116 27.01 12.06 -2.84
N GLU A 117 27.82 12.14 -1.78
CA GLU A 117 28.73 11.08 -1.34
C GLU A 117 28.01 9.77 -0.97
N TRP A 118 26.74 9.82 -0.56
CA TRP A 118 25.95 8.63 -0.17
C TRP A 118 25.03 8.11 -1.26
N LYS A 119 24.95 8.74 -2.42
CA LYS A 119 24.00 8.35 -3.49
C LYS A 119 24.22 6.93 -4.00
N GLU A 120 25.47 6.50 -4.16
CA GLU A 120 25.78 5.14 -4.58
C GLU A 120 25.36 4.13 -3.52
N GLU A 121 25.69 4.37 -2.25
CA GLU A 121 25.35 3.52 -1.11
C GLU A 121 23.82 3.41 -0.93
N ILE A 122 23.11 4.53 -1.03
CA ILE A 122 21.64 4.55 -0.97
C ILE A 122 21.02 3.84 -2.18
N SER A 123 21.63 3.91 -3.35
CA SER A 123 21.17 3.18 -4.53
C SER A 123 21.28 1.66 -4.33
N LEU A 124 22.38 1.19 -3.74
CA LEU A 124 22.52 -0.22 -3.37
C LEU A 124 21.44 -0.63 -2.36
N LEU A 125 21.24 0.18 -1.33
CA LEU A 125 20.25 -0.07 -0.28
C LEU A 125 18.81 -0.14 -0.84
N LYS A 126 18.41 0.79 -1.71
CA LYS A 126 17.09 0.82 -2.38
C LYS A 126 16.78 -0.45 -3.17
N ASN A 127 17.81 -1.09 -3.70
CA ASN A 127 17.67 -2.28 -4.55
C ASN A 127 17.72 -3.59 -3.76
N LEU A 128 17.90 -3.54 -2.45
CA LEU A 128 17.90 -4.75 -1.61
C LEU A 128 16.53 -5.44 -1.62
N VAL A 129 16.58 -6.74 -1.65
CA VAL A 129 15.40 -7.59 -1.42
C VAL A 129 15.27 -7.82 0.08
N ILE A 130 14.39 -7.06 0.72
CA ILE A 130 14.07 -7.17 2.15
C ILE A 130 12.57 -7.35 2.33
N ASP A 131 12.15 -8.01 3.42
CA ASP A 131 10.73 -8.19 3.72
C ASP A 131 10.15 -7.01 4.49
N GLY A 132 10.95 -6.34 5.30
CA GLY A 132 10.49 -5.17 6.03
C GLY A 132 11.58 -4.44 6.78
N ILE A 133 11.17 -3.38 7.45
CA ILE A 133 12.05 -2.53 8.26
C ILE A 133 11.40 -2.31 9.62
N ILE A 134 12.19 -2.45 10.68
CA ILE A 134 11.82 -2.04 12.04
C ILE A 134 12.70 -0.85 12.38
N THR A 135 12.16 0.21 12.93
CA THR A 135 12.95 1.37 13.31
C THR A 135 12.46 2.02 14.60
N THR A 136 13.41 2.49 15.42
CA THR A 136 13.15 3.39 16.54
C THR A 136 13.28 4.86 16.12
N ASN A 137 13.70 5.15 14.90
CA ASN A 137 13.91 6.52 14.44
C ASN A 137 12.59 7.24 14.20
N TRP A 138 12.52 8.49 14.57
CA TRP A 138 11.35 9.33 14.42
C TRP A 138 11.25 9.99 13.04
N ASP A 139 12.40 10.15 12.35
CA ASP A 139 12.53 10.74 11.02
C ASP A 139 11.96 9.82 9.92
N ASP A 140 11.89 10.31 8.68
CA ASP A 140 11.37 9.57 7.52
C ASP A 140 12.46 9.02 6.58
N THR A 141 13.69 8.93 7.06
CA THR A 141 14.84 8.49 6.24
C THR A 141 14.57 7.16 5.54
N VAL A 142 14.05 6.17 6.27
CA VAL A 142 13.76 4.85 5.71
C VAL A 142 12.58 4.87 4.74
N GLU A 143 11.55 5.69 4.98
CA GLU A 143 10.42 5.87 4.07
C GLU A 143 10.85 6.53 2.75
N ARG A 144 11.77 7.47 2.78
CA ARG A 144 12.35 8.13 1.59
C ARG A 144 13.21 7.16 0.76
N ILE A 145 13.89 6.24 1.42
CA ILE A 145 14.68 5.19 0.76
C ILE A 145 13.76 4.10 0.18
N PHE A 146 12.71 3.70 0.90
CA PHE A 146 11.77 2.64 0.53
C PHE A 146 10.33 3.17 0.37
N PRO A 147 10.05 4.05 -0.61
CA PRO A 147 8.75 4.74 -0.73
C PRO A 147 7.57 3.82 -1.05
N THR A 148 7.83 2.59 -1.48
CA THR A 148 6.77 1.59 -1.75
C THR A 148 6.40 0.76 -0.52
N TYR A 149 7.14 0.90 0.58
CA TYR A 149 6.86 0.20 1.83
C TYR A 149 5.84 0.96 2.65
N LYS A 150 4.97 0.22 3.34
CA LYS A 150 3.89 0.83 4.12
C LYS A 150 4.33 1.06 5.57
N PRO A 151 4.39 2.33 6.05
CA PRO A 151 4.71 2.61 7.43
C PRO A 151 3.53 2.34 8.37
N TYR A 152 3.86 1.82 9.56
CA TYR A 152 2.97 1.65 10.70
C TYR A 152 3.60 2.31 11.93
N ILE A 153 2.88 3.23 12.56
CA ILE A 153 3.39 4.06 13.67
C ILE A 153 2.84 3.53 14.99
N GLY A 154 3.74 3.02 15.84
CA GLY A 154 3.41 2.49 17.14
C GLY A 154 2.51 1.26 17.11
N GLN A 155 2.22 0.71 18.30
CA GLN A 155 1.44 -0.52 18.44
C GLN A 155 -0.01 -0.39 17.96
N GLN A 156 -0.65 0.77 18.16
CA GLN A 156 -2.07 0.92 17.83
C GLN A 156 -2.34 0.74 16.35
N GLN A 157 -1.49 1.29 15.48
CA GLN A 157 -1.65 1.10 14.04
C GLN A 157 -1.37 -0.35 13.62
N LEU A 158 -0.42 -1.03 14.29
CA LEU A 158 -0.12 -2.43 14.05
C LEU A 158 -1.30 -3.35 14.44
N ILE A 159 -1.97 -3.09 15.56
CA ILE A 159 -3.14 -3.88 16.00
C ILE A 159 -4.32 -3.69 15.05
N SER A 160 -4.53 -2.45 14.58
CA SER A 160 -5.68 -2.11 13.73
C SER A 160 -5.49 -2.53 12.26
N ALA A 161 -4.30 -2.93 11.87
CA ALA A 161 -3.94 -3.23 10.49
C ALA A 161 -3.72 -4.72 10.28
N SER A 162 -4.15 -5.23 9.13
CA SER A 162 -3.73 -6.54 8.64
C SER A 162 -2.30 -6.43 8.13
N THR A 163 -1.32 -6.82 8.93
CA THR A 163 0.09 -6.84 8.56
C THR A 163 0.47 -8.17 7.92
N PHE A 164 1.27 -8.11 6.87
CA PHE A 164 1.69 -9.30 6.11
C PHE A 164 3.18 -9.63 6.27
N ASN A 165 3.93 -8.85 7.03
CA ASN A 165 5.39 -8.93 7.19
C ASN A 165 6.17 -8.79 5.88
N ILE A 166 5.61 -8.09 4.89
CA ILE A 166 6.24 -7.93 3.58
C ILE A 166 6.02 -6.51 3.08
N GLY A 167 7.12 -5.80 2.80
CA GLY A 167 7.08 -4.43 2.32
C GLY A 167 6.48 -3.45 3.33
N GLU A 168 6.79 -3.61 4.61
CA GLU A 168 6.26 -2.84 5.71
C GLU A 168 7.37 -2.20 6.55
N ILE A 169 7.10 -1.02 7.11
CA ILE A 169 8.01 -0.30 8.02
C ILE A 169 7.31 -0.17 9.37
N TYR A 170 7.95 -0.66 10.41
CA TYR A 170 7.44 -0.59 11.79
C TYR A 170 8.19 0.48 12.56
N LYS A 171 7.59 1.65 12.74
CA LYS A 171 8.13 2.79 13.54
C LYS A 171 7.74 2.61 15.00
N ILE A 172 8.49 1.79 15.72
CA ILE A 172 8.09 1.33 17.05
C ILE A 172 8.16 2.42 18.13
N HIS A 173 8.99 3.43 17.95
CA HIS A 173 9.10 4.59 18.86
C HIS A 173 8.37 5.85 18.35
N GLY A 174 7.44 5.69 17.40
CA GLY A 174 6.68 6.82 16.88
C GLY A 174 7.29 7.45 15.63
N CYS A 175 6.69 8.56 15.18
CA CYS A 175 7.06 9.26 13.96
C CYS A 175 6.89 10.78 14.13
N MET A 176 7.79 11.56 13.52
CA MET A 176 7.76 13.03 13.52
C MET A 176 6.43 13.59 12.97
N THR A 177 5.75 12.89 12.07
CA THR A 177 4.44 13.29 11.54
C THR A 177 3.30 13.15 12.54
N SER A 178 3.55 12.43 13.65
CA SER A 178 2.60 12.22 14.76
C SER A 178 3.27 12.50 16.10
N PRO A 179 3.46 13.78 16.51
CA PRO A 179 4.30 14.16 17.64
C PRO A 179 3.99 13.42 18.93
N ASN A 180 2.71 13.19 19.23
CA ASN A 180 2.30 12.48 20.46
C ASN A 180 2.63 10.98 20.45
N SER A 181 3.07 10.43 19.30
CA SER A 181 3.53 9.04 19.20
C SER A 181 4.99 8.85 19.62
N LEU A 182 5.76 9.93 19.73
CA LEU A 182 7.21 9.86 20.03
C LEU A 182 7.45 9.27 21.41
N VAL A 183 8.27 8.23 21.49
CA VAL A 183 8.78 7.64 22.73
C VAL A 183 10.04 8.40 23.11
N LEU A 184 9.92 9.36 24.04
CA LEU A 184 10.97 10.32 24.41
C LEU A 184 11.23 10.40 25.91
N THR A 185 10.15 10.55 26.70
CA THR A 185 10.23 10.74 28.16
C THR A 185 10.29 9.41 28.91
N LYS A 186 10.62 9.45 30.18
CA LYS A 186 10.60 8.26 31.05
C LYS A 186 9.22 7.60 31.02
N GLU A 187 8.18 8.40 31.12
CA GLU A 187 6.80 7.93 31.10
C GLU A 187 6.44 7.25 29.74
N ASP A 188 6.98 7.74 28.63
CA ASP A 188 6.80 7.08 27.32
C ASP A 188 7.48 5.70 27.29
N TYR A 189 8.74 5.60 27.79
CA TYR A 189 9.47 4.34 27.84
C TYR A 189 8.83 3.34 28.81
N ASP A 190 8.36 3.81 29.98
CA ASP A 190 7.65 2.95 30.92
C ASP A 190 6.36 2.39 30.28
N ASN A 191 5.58 3.24 29.63
CA ASN A 191 4.39 2.82 28.88
C ASN A 191 4.72 1.87 27.71
N PHE A 192 5.82 2.14 26.99
CA PHE A 192 6.27 1.28 25.89
C PHE A 192 6.64 -0.10 26.41
N ASN A 193 7.37 -0.20 27.49
CA ASN A 193 7.82 -1.47 28.06
C ASN A 193 6.66 -2.28 28.68
N GLU A 194 5.71 -1.62 29.33
CA GLU A 194 4.62 -2.29 30.07
C GLU A 194 3.42 -2.64 29.19
N ARG A 195 3.16 -1.88 28.11
CA ARG A 195 1.89 -1.93 27.36
C ARG A 195 2.02 -2.39 25.92
N ASN A 196 3.15 -2.96 25.51
CA ASN A 196 3.34 -3.37 24.12
C ASN A 196 3.47 -4.91 23.90
N PRO A 197 2.64 -5.76 24.53
CA PRO A 197 2.78 -7.20 24.39
C PRO A 197 2.56 -7.68 22.93
N TYR A 198 1.66 -7.01 22.20
CA TYR A 198 1.43 -7.34 20.78
C TYR A 198 2.66 -7.02 19.92
N LEU A 199 3.31 -5.87 20.15
CA LEU A 199 4.53 -5.51 19.44
C LEU A 199 5.65 -6.50 19.74
N ALA A 200 5.82 -6.87 21.01
CA ALA A 200 6.82 -7.88 21.42
C ALA A 200 6.58 -9.22 20.71
N ALA A 201 5.33 -9.73 20.71
CA ALA A 201 4.97 -10.95 20.01
C ALA A 201 5.25 -10.85 18.50
N LYS A 202 4.96 -9.70 17.88
CA LYS A 202 5.25 -9.45 16.46
C LYS A 202 6.75 -9.47 16.17
N LEU A 203 7.56 -8.84 17.01
CA LEU A 203 9.02 -8.82 16.86
C LEU A 203 9.62 -10.22 17.07
N ILE A 204 9.12 -10.98 18.03
CA ILE A 204 9.53 -12.39 18.25
C ILE A 204 9.33 -13.19 16.95
N THR A 205 8.16 -13.12 16.35
CA THR A 205 7.84 -13.82 15.10
C THR A 205 8.80 -13.43 13.99
N ILE A 206 9.04 -12.14 13.78
CA ILE A 206 9.96 -11.65 12.74
C ILE A 206 11.38 -12.15 12.99
N PHE A 207 11.86 -12.11 14.22
CA PHE A 207 13.24 -12.45 14.56
C PHE A 207 13.53 -13.97 14.46
N ILE A 208 12.48 -14.79 14.61
CA ILE A 208 12.60 -16.26 14.43
C ILE A 208 12.49 -16.63 12.94
N GLU A 209 11.64 -15.93 12.18
CA GLU A 209 11.33 -16.30 10.79
C GLU A 209 12.27 -15.67 9.77
N HIS A 210 12.95 -14.55 10.11
CA HIS A 210 13.77 -13.78 9.18
C HIS A 210 15.18 -13.53 9.71
N PRO A 211 16.20 -13.47 8.85
CA PRO A 211 17.45 -12.79 9.18
C PRO A 211 17.16 -11.32 9.49
N VAL A 212 17.68 -10.81 10.60
CA VAL A 212 17.49 -9.42 11.04
C VAL A 212 18.82 -8.71 11.11
N VAL A 213 19.00 -7.71 10.24
CA VAL A 213 20.23 -6.93 10.12
C VAL A 213 20.09 -5.61 10.88
N PHE A 214 20.82 -5.48 11.96
CA PHE A 214 20.84 -4.26 12.79
C PHE A 214 21.82 -3.24 12.20
N LEU A 215 21.29 -2.06 11.84
CA LEU A 215 22.05 -0.95 11.26
C LEU A 215 21.90 0.30 12.17
N GLY A 216 23.03 0.92 12.53
CA GLY A 216 23.00 2.15 13.32
C GLY A 216 22.69 1.95 14.80
N TYR A 217 22.88 0.74 15.32
CA TYR A 217 22.82 0.42 16.76
C TYR A 217 24.20 0.01 17.29
N SER A 218 24.38 0.25 18.58
CA SER A 218 25.43 -0.41 19.35
C SER A 218 24.89 -1.70 19.97
N ILE A 219 25.70 -2.75 20.02
CA ILE A 219 25.39 -3.99 20.75
C ILE A 219 25.15 -3.71 22.24
N ASN A 220 25.76 -2.65 22.76
CA ASN A 220 25.63 -2.21 24.15
C ASN A 220 24.44 -1.26 24.40
N ASP A 221 23.53 -1.11 23.42
CA ASP A 221 22.33 -0.30 23.61
C ASP A 221 21.37 -0.97 24.59
N ASP A 222 21.11 -0.30 25.72
CA ASP A 222 20.26 -0.83 26.80
C ASP A 222 18.84 -1.18 26.32
N ASN A 223 18.30 -0.44 25.35
CA ASN A 223 16.95 -0.69 24.84
C ASN A 223 16.92 -1.98 24.01
N ILE A 224 17.97 -2.20 23.20
CA ILE A 224 18.11 -3.44 22.41
C ILE A 224 18.33 -4.63 23.35
N GLN A 225 19.18 -4.49 24.37
CA GLN A 225 19.41 -5.56 25.36
C GLN A 225 18.13 -5.92 26.12
N LYS A 226 17.31 -4.95 26.53
CA LYS A 226 16.01 -5.17 27.18
C LYS A 226 15.01 -5.84 26.23
N LEU A 227 14.97 -5.39 24.99
CA LEU A 227 14.13 -6.00 23.96
C LEU A 227 14.51 -7.47 23.74
N MET A 228 15.80 -7.76 23.55
CA MET A 228 16.30 -9.12 23.37
C MET A 228 16.02 -10.00 24.60
N ALA A 229 16.21 -9.46 25.80
CA ALA A 229 15.90 -10.20 27.03
C ALA A 229 14.42 -10.57 27.11
N SER A 230 13.51 -9.66 26.73
CA SER A 230 12.06 -9.96 26.71
C SER A 230 11.67 -10.99 25.65
N ILE A 231 12.35 -11.02 24.51
CA ILE A 231 12.16 -12.00 23.44
C ILE A 231 12.60 -13.39 23.90
N VAL A 232 13.81 -13.50 24.44
CA VAL A 232 14.40 -14.78 24.88
C VAL A 232 13.60 -15.43 26.00
N LEU A 233 13.00 -14.65 26.90
CA LEU A 233 12.13 -15.18 27.97
C LEU A 233 10.92 -15.97 27.46
N GLY A 234 10.50 -15.72 26.25
CA GLY A 234 9.34 -16.39 25.62
C GLY A 234 9.71 -17.59 24.73
N LEU A 235 10.99 -17.96 24.63
CA LEU A 235 11.50 -18.97 23.70
C LEU A 235 12.03 -20.20 24.44
N ASP A 236 11.87 -21.36 23.82
CA ASP A 236 12.55 -22.60 24.16
C ASP A 236 13.95 -22.66 23.52
N GLU A 237 14.69 -23.76 23.76
CA GLU A 237 16.06 -23.92 23.24
C GLU A 237 16.11 -23.89 21.71
N ASP A 238 15.13 -24.48 21.03
CA ASP A 238 15.04 -24.46 19.55
C ASP A 238 14.76 -23.04 19.03
N GLY A 239 13.87 -22.29 19.69
CA GLY A 239 13.59 -20.88 19.38
C GLY A 239 14.81 -20.00 19.58
N ILE A 240 15.56 -20.19 20.67
CA ILE A 240 16.82 -19.47 20.95
C ILE A 240 17.86 -19.78 19.86
N SER A 241 18.01 -21.03 19.46
CA SER A 241 18.95 -21.42 18.42
C SER A 241 18.62 -20.77 17.06
N LYS A 242 17.34 -20.72 16.68
CA LYS A 242 16.89 -20.01 15.49
C LYS A 242 17.14 -18.50 15.59
N LEU A 243 16.81 -17.90 16.72
CA LEU A 243 17.06 -16.49 16.98
C LEU A 243 18.53 -16.13 16.80
N GLN A 244 19.45 -16.91 17.44
CA GLN A 244 20.90 -16.72 17.32
C GLN A 244 21.38 -16.74 15.87
N SER A 245 20.81 -17.65 15.06
CA SER A 245 21.17 -17.76 13.66
C SER A 245 20.73 -16.56 12.82
N ASN A 246 19.70 -15.83 13.25
CA ASN A 246 19.09 -14.76 12.49
C ASN A 246 19.58 -13.36 12.86
N LEU A 247 20.25 -13.19 14.01
CA LEU A 247 20.69 -11.87 14.47
C LEU A 247 22.04 -11.47 13.88
N ILE A 248 22.07 -10.36 13.16
CA ILE A 248 23.24 -9.83 12.46
C ILE A 248 23.41 -8.37 12.84
N PHE A 249 24.45 -8.05 13.61
CA PHE A 249 24.75 -6.68 14.03
C PHE A 249 25.86 -6.09 13.16
N VAL A 250 25.56 -4.96 12.51
CA VAL A 250 26.54 -4.21 11.72
C VAL A 250 27.04 -3.02 12.53
N GLU A 251 28.31 -3.06 12.88
CA GLU A 251 29.03 -2.00 13.58
C GLU A 251 29.85 -1.18 12.58
N TRP A 252 29.58 0.11 12.52
CA TRP A 252 30.36 1.02 11.73
C TRP A 252 31.67 1.39 12.43
N SER A 253 32.81 1.29 11.71
CA SER A 253 34.13 1.69 12.18
C SER A 253 34.49 3.09 11.66
N PRO A 254 34.93 4.04 12.50
CA PRO A 254 35.38 5.35 12.04
C PRO A 254 36.70 5.31 11.26
N THR A 255 37.46 4.21 11.38
CA THR A 255 38.69 3.99 10.64
C THR A 255 38.47 3.03 9.49
N PRO A 256 39.12 3.25 8.34
CA PRO A 256 39.06 2.31 7.22
C PRO A 256 39.40 0.89 7.67
N THR A 257 38.45 0.00 7.50
CA THR A 257 38.54 -1.39 7.98
C THR A 257 37.87 -2.27 6.91
N GLU A 258 38.55 -3.36 6.55
CA GLU A 258 37.96 -4.39 5.71
C GLU A 258 36.75 -5.03 6.42
N LEU A 259 35.79 -5.50 5.63
CA LEU A 259 34.60 -6.19 6.13
C LEU A 259 34.99 -7.42 6.94
N ARG A 260 34.68 -7.43 8.23
CA ARG A 260 35.01 -8.53 9.14
C ARG A 260 33.75 -9.10 9.78
N PHE A 261 33.73 -10.43 9.86
CA PHE A 261 32.64 -11.20 10.46
C PHE A 261 33.15 -11.87 11.74
N GLU A 262 32.51 -11.54 12.85
CA GLU A 262 32.87 -12.02 14.17
C GLU A 262 31.66 -12.68 14.83
N TYR A 263 31.90 -13.74 15.64
CA TYR A 263 30.87 -14.21 16.57
C TYR A 263 31.09 -13.52 17.92
N LEU A 264 30.04 -12.99 18.50
CA LEU A 264 30.09 -12.29 19.76
C LEU A 264 28.93 -12.70 20.65
N ASP A 265 29.17 -12.82 21.96
CA ASP A 265 28.11 -13.00 22.94
C ASP A 265 27.54 -11.66 23.36
N MET A 266 26.29 -11.40 23.02
CA MET A 266 25.56 -10.26 23.58
C MET A 266 25.15 -10.59 25.02
N MET A 267 25.58 -9.78 25.97
CA MET A 267 25.11 -9.87 27.36
C MET A 267 23.78 -9.15 27.49
N MET A 268 22.75 -9.86 27.90
CA MET A 268 21.44 -9.28 28.12
C MET A 268 21.28 -8.74 29.54
N SER A 269 20.31 -7.85 29.76
CA SER A 269 20.06 -7.23 31.06
C SER A 269 19.76 -8.22 32.21
N ASN A 270 19.30 -9.42 31.90
CA ASN A 270 19.04 -10.52 32.82
C ASN A 270 20.25 -11.45 33.05
N GLY A 271 21.43 -11.12 32.49
CA GLY A 271 22.64 -11.91 32.59
C GLY A 271 22.76 -13.10 31.62
N THR A 272 21.75 -13.33 30.76
CA THR A 272 21.80 -14.37 29.74
C THR A 272 22.74 -13.95 28.60
N ARG A 273 23.49 -14.89 28.04
CA ARG A 273 24.35 -14.67 26.86
C ARG A 273 23.63 -15.15 25.61
N LEU A 274 23.60 -14.30 24.59
CA LEU A 274 23.03 -14.61 23.28
C LEU A 274 24.13 -14.49 22.23
N PRO A 275 24.62 -15.59 21.66
CA PRO A 275 25.54 -15.53 20.53
C PRO A 275 24.90 -14.86 19.32
N ILE A 276 25.61 -13.93 18.70
CA ILE A 276 25.17 -13.17 17.53
C ILE A 276 26.30 -13.10 16.50
N VAL A 277 25.94 -12.78 15.27
CA VAL A 277 26.90 -12.42 14.22
C VAL A 277 27.12 -10.90 14.29
N LYS A 278 28.38 -10.50 14.48
CA LYS A 278 28.81 -9.11 14.38
C LYS A 278 29.57 -8.90 13.08
N ILE A 279 29.22 -7.89 12.33
CA ILE A 279 29.92 -7.45 11.12
C ILE A 279 30.50 -6.07 11.40
N VAL A 280 31.81 -5.90 11.21
CA VAL A 280 32.47 -4.59 11.34
C VAL A 280 32.82 -4.09 9.95
N THR A 281 32.41 -2.86 9.64
CA THR A 281 32.68 -2.22 8.35
C THR A 281 32.91 -0.72 8.51
N HIS A 282 33.72 -0.13 7.63
CA HIS A 282 33.84 1.31 7.47
C HIS A 282 32.86 1.82 6.40
N ASP A 283 32.46 0.96 5.46
CA ASP A 283 31.62 1.27 4.32
C ASP A 283 30.39 0.33 4.30
N PHE A 284 29.20 0.88 4.46
CA PHE A 284 27.98 0.08 4.41
C PHE A 284 27.70 -0.49 3.01
N SER A 285 28.28 0.07 1.94
CA SER A 285 28.12 -0.49 0.59
C SER A 285 28.57 -1.95 0.52
N GLU A 286 29.59 -2.33 1.27
CA GLU A 286 30.10 -3.71 1.30
C GLU A 286 29.09 -4.70 1.90
N ILE A 287 28.39 -4.31 2.97
CA ILE A 287 27.32 -5.16 3.53
C ILE A 287 26.08 -5.18 2.61
N TYR A 288 25.74 -4.06 1.97
CA TYR A 288 24.64 -4.04 1.00
C TYR A 288 24.92 -4.90 -0.23
N LYS A 289 26.16 -4.94 -0.70
CA LYS A 289 26.60 -5.89 -1.74
C LYS A 289 26.43 -7.34 -1.29
N CYS A 290 26.76 -7.68 -0.04
CA CYS A 290 26.51 -9.02 0.49
C CYS A 290 25.01 -9.34 0.55
N LEU A 291 24.19 -8.42 1.04
CA LEU A 291 22.73 -8.60 1.13
C LEU A 291 22.07 -8.71 -0.25
N SER A 292 22.63 -8.08 -1.29
CA SER A 292 22.11 -8.12 -2.66
C SER A 292 22.21 -9.50 -3.34
N TYR A 293 22.99 -10.43 -2.79
CA TYR A 293 23.01 -11.82 -3.25
C TYR A 293 21.71 -12.57 -2.92
N TYR A 294 20.94 -12.10 -1.93
CA TYR A 294 19.59 -12.62 -1.72
C TYR A 294 18.67 -12.05 -2.82
N GLN A 295 18.11 -12.94 -3.61
CA GLN A 295 17.24 -12.55 -4.73
C GLN A 295 15.87 -13.21 -4.61
N ARG A 296 14.85 -12.46 -4.99
CA ARG A 296 13.47 -12.93 -5.07
C ARG A 296 12.88 -12.54 -6.42
N ARG A 297 12.09 -13.44 -7.02
CA ARG A 297 11.46 -13.20 -8.32
C ARG A 297 10.37 -12.13 -8.30
N ILE A 298 9.78 -11.88 -7.14
CA ILE A 298 8.64 -10.97 -6.95
C ILE A 298 9.03 -9.88 -5.96
N PRO A 299 8.92 -8.59 -6.32
CA PRO A 299 9.17 -7.46 -5.40
C PRO A 299 8.27 -7.51 -4.15
N ALA A 300 8.75 -6.96 -3.02
CA ALA A 300 8.06 -7.01 -1.74
C ALA A 300 6.65 -6.35 -1.78
N ASN A 301 6.54 -5.19 -2.41
CA ASN A 301 5.26 -4.48 -2.55
C ASN A 301 4.22 -5.28 -3.35
N VAL A 302 4.66 -5.96 -4.42
CA VAL A 302 3.80 -6.82 -5.25
C VAL A 302 3.36 -8.05 -4.46
N LEU A 303 4.28 -8.70 -3.72
CA LEU A 303 3.97 -9.87 -2.90
C LEU A 303 3.02 -9.51 -1.74
N ARG A 304 3.19 -8.33 -1.12
CA ARG A 304 2.27 -7.83 -0.09
C ARG A 304 0.86 -7.63 -0.65
N GLU A 305 0.73 -6.97 -1.80
CA GLU A 305 -0.57 -6.74 -2.42
C GLU A 305 -1.24 -8.06 -2.83
N TYR A 306 -0.45 -9.02 -3.31
CA TYR A 306 -0.92 -10.36 -3.61
C TYR A 306 -1.46 -11.08 -2.36
N LYS A 307 -0.68 -11.12 -1.25
CA LYS A 307 -1.14 -11.70 0.03
C LYS A 307 -2.44 -11.05 0.51
N LYS A 308 -2.55 -9.73 0.40
CA LYS A 308 -3.76 -8.98 0.78
C LYS A 308 -4.97 -9.37 -0.07
N GLN A 309 -4.81 -9.44 -1.39
CA GLN A 309 -5.90 -9.83 -2.30
C GLN A 309 -6.32 -11.28 -2.07
N PHE A 310 -5.37 -12.18 -1.89
CA PHE A 310 -5.67 -13.58 -1.59
C PHE A 310 -6.40 -13.74 -0.24
N TYR A 311 -5.95 -13.03 0.79
CA TYR A 311 -6.61 -13.03 2.10
C TYR A 311 -8.04 -12.49 2.03
N ASN A 312 -8.24 -11.39 1.33
CA ASN A 312 -9.57 -10.82 1.09
C ASN A 312 -10.48 -11.78 0.33
N LEU A 313 -9.94 -12.53 -0.61
CA LEU A 313 -10.69 -13.56 -1.33
C LEU A 313 -11.19 -14.68 -0.40
N VAL A 314 -10.35 -15.17 0.50
CA VAL A 314 -10.69 -16.26 1.43
C VAL A 314 -11.76 -15.80 2.44
N ILE A 315 -11.73 -14.53 2.86
CA ILE A 315 -12.69 -13.96 3.82
C ILE A 315 -13.98 -13.49 3.15
N SER A 316 -13.91 -12.96 1.93
CA SER A 316 -15.09 -12.45 1.25
C SER A 316 -15.93 -13.59 0.68
N GLN A 317 -17.16 -13.73 1.16
CA GLN A 317 -18.17 -14.61 0.54
C GLN A 317 -18.66 -14.09 -0.83
N LYS A 318 -18.19 -12.94 -1.28
CA LYS A 318 -18.49 -12.39 -2.60
C LYS A 318 -17.27 -12.59 -3.49
N ALA A 319 -17.47 -13.29 -4.62
CA ALA A 319 -16.49 -13.34 -5.68
C ALA A 319 -16.22 -11.90 -6.15
N ASP A 320 -15.09 -11.36 -5.77
CA ASP A 320 -14.63 -10.06 -6.28
C ASP A 320 -14.32 -10.24 -7.77
N SER A 321 -14.78 -9.31 -8.59
CA SER A 321 -14.72 -9.37 -10.05
C SER A 321 -13.29 -9.46 -10.64
N ASN A 322 -12.29 -9.43 -9.79
CA ASN A 322 -10.87 -9.43 -10.16
C ASN A 322 -10.17 -10.80 -10.03
N LEU A 323 -10.86 -11.83 -9.54
CA LEU A 323 -10.30 -13.18 -9.47
C LEU A 323 -11.04 -14.12 -10.40
N TYR A 324 -10.33 -14.65 -11.39
CA TYR A 324 -10.86 -15.68 -12.28
C TYR A 324 -10.49 -17.06 -11.74
N VAL A 325 -11.46 -17.76 -11.16
CA VAL A 325 -11.32 -19.17 -10.77
C VAL A 325 -11.80 -20.02 -11.93
N LEU A 326 -10.94 -20.93 -12.40
CA LEU A 326 -11.36 -21.93 -13.40
C LEU A 326 -12.36 -22.89 -12.75
N PRO A 327 -13.48 -23.22 -13.42
CA PRO A 327 -14.43 -24.20 -12.92
C PRO A 327 -13.77 -25.56 -12.72
N GLU A 328 -14.13 -26.25 -11.64
CA GLU A 328 -13.61 -27.54 -11.21
C GLU A 328 -13.68 -28.63 -12.29
N ASN A 329 -14.69 -28.56 -13.18
CA ASN A 329 -14.88 -29.50 -14.30
C ASN A 329 -13.83 -29.38 -15.46
N LYS A 330 -12.85 -28.50 -15.35
CA LYS A 330 -11.70 -28.36 -16.25
C LYS A 330 -10.38 -28.79 -15.63
N ILE A 331 -10.37 -29.26 -14.40
CA ILE A 331 -9.20 -29.77 -13.70
C ILE A 331 -9.16 -31.27 -13.97
N ASP A 332 -8.13 -31.72 -14.69
CA ASP A 332 -7.89 -33.14 -14.92
C ASP A 332 -7.31 -33.75 -13.62
N GLU A 333 -8.06 -34.66 -12.98
CA GLU A 333 -7.74 -35.24 -11.66
C GLU A 333 -6.39 -35.98 -11.61
N ASN A 334 -5.77 -36.24 -12.78
CA ASN A 334 -4.51 -36.99 -12.89
C ASN A 334 -3.28 -36.10 -13.13
N LYS A 335 -3.37 -34.77 -13.02
CA LYS A 335 -2.23 -33.86 -13.19
C LYS A 335 -1.93 -33.10 -11.90
N ASP A 336 -0.64 -32.97 -11.59
CA ASP A 336 -0.17 -32.10 -10.53
C ASP A 336 -0.77 -30.71 -10.67
N ILE A 337 -1.58 -30.27 -9.70
CA ILE A 337 -2.21 -28.96 -9.71
C ILE A 337 -1.13 -27.92 -9.46
N GLN A 338 -0.69 -27.25 -10.51
CA GLN A 338 0.19 -26.09 -10.40
C GLN A 338 -0.65 -24.81 -10.36
N PHE A 339 -0.54 -24.04 -9.27
CA PHE A 339 -1.10 -22.70 -9.22
C PHE A 339 -0.25 -21.78 -10.07
N VAL A 340 -0.77 -21.32 -11.20
CA VAL A 340 -0.10 -20.32 -12.03
C VAL A 340 -0.61 -18.93 -11.67
N TYR A 341 0.23 -18.13 -11.05
CA TYR A 341 -0.05 -16.73 -10.75
C TYR A 341 0.67 -15.85 -11.77
N GLY A 342 -0.08 -14.96 -12.43
CA GLY A 342 0.48 -14.01 -13.38
C GLY A 342 0.30 -12.57 -12.87
N PHE A 343 1.39 -11.87 -12.64
CA PHE A 343 1.40 -10.41 -12.56
C PHE A 343 1.64 -9.88 -13.96
N GLY A 344 0.59 -9.42 -14.60
CA GLY A 344 0.69 -8.80 -15.91
C GLY A 344 -0.39 -7.76 -16.06
N ALA A 345 -0.20 -6.82 -16.99
CA ALA A 345 -1.32 -6.01 -17.41
C ALA A 345 -2.48 -6.96 -17.78
N ILE A 346 -3.67 -6.65 -17.31
CA ILE A 346 -4.92 -7.40 -17.55
C ILE A 346 -5.05 -7.88 -19.04
N LYS A 347 -4.45 -7.16 -19.96
CA LYS A 347 -4.35 -7.50 -21.39
C LYS A 347 -3.66 -8.85 -21.65
N LYS A 348 -2.48 -9.13 -21.06
CA LYS A 348 -1.75 -10.40 -21.24
C LYS A 348 -2.48 -11.60 -20.62
N PHE A 349 -3.16 -11.39 -19.49
CA PHE A 349 -3.92 -12.46 -18.85
C PHE A 349 -5.17 -12.83 -19.67
N ARG A 350 -5.87 -11.84 -20.27
CA ARG A 350 -6.99 -12.08 -21.17
C ARG A 350 -6.58 -12.81 -22.47
N ASP A 351 -5.41 -12.52 -22.98
CA ASP A 351 -4.87 -13.22 -24.16
C ASP A 351 -4.56 -14.69 -23.85
N ALA A 352 -4.19 -15.02 -22.62
CA ALA A 352 -3.93 -16.38 -22.17
C ALA A 352 -5.20 -17.18 -21.82
N VAL A 353 -6.23 -16.53 -21.24
CA VAL A 353 -7.51 -17.18 -20.86
C VAL A 353 -8.57 -17.05 -21.96
N GLY A 354 -8.33 -16.17 -22.92
CA GLY A 354 -9.22 -15.86 -24.05
C GLY A 354 -10.44 -15.00 -23.65
N TYR A 355 -10.99 -14.32 -24.64
CA TYR A 355 -12.16 -13.44 -24.50
C TYR A 355 -13.47 -14.17 -24.14
N THR A 356 -13.40 -15.48 -23.94
CA THR A 356 -14.53 -16.30 -23.49
C THR A 356 -14.90 -16.06 -22.01
N GLY A 357 -14.00 -15.48 -21.20
CA GLY A 357 -14.24 -15.12 -19.80
C GLY A 357 -14.91 -13.75 -19.57
N VAL A 358 -14.89 -12.86 -20.58
CA VAL A 358 -15.45 -11.49 -20.46
C VAL A 358 -16.97 -11.55 -20.28
N GLN A 359 -17.50 -10.90 -19.25
CA GLN A 359 -18.93 -10.92 -18.94
C GLN A 359 -19.70 -9.78 -19.64
N ALA A 360 -21.02 -9.89 -19.72
CA ALA A 360 -21.85 -8.83 -20.29
C ALA A 360 -21.68 -7.48 -19.58
N LEU A 361 -21.46 -7.51 -18.26
CA LEU A 361 -21.24 -6.32 -17.46
C LEU A 361 -19.96 -5.57 -17.87
N ASP A 362 -18.89 -6.30 -18.19
CA ASP A 362 -17.63 -5.71 -18.66
C ASP A 362 -17.83 -4.97 -20.01
N ILE A 363 -18.66 -5.51 -20.88
CA ILE A 363 -18.99 -4.90 -22.17
C ILE A 363 -19.81 -3.61 -21.99
N TYR A 364 -20.76 -3.60 -21.03
CA TYR A 364 -21.52 -2.38 -20.73
C TYR A 364 -20.62 -1.29 -20.15
N TRP A 365 -19.74 -1.63 -19.22
CA TRP A 365 -18.78 -0.69 -18.64
C TRP A 365 -17.82 -0.14 -19.69
N ASP A 366 -17.26 -0.99 -20.51
CA ASP A 366 -16.32 -0.57 -21.56
C ASP A 366 -16.99 0.30 -22.62
N CYS A 367 -18.26 0.06 -22.95
CA CYS A 367 -19.01 0.90 -23.87
C CYS A 367 -19.12 2.35 -23.38
N ILE A 368 -19.24 2.55 -22.07
CA ILE A 368 -19.43 3.89 -21.45
C ILE A 368 -18.11 4.54 -21.08
N ASN A 369 -17.18 3.80 -20.46
CA ASN A 369 -15.97 4.38 -19.86
C ASN A 369 -14.75 4.30 -20.78
N ASP A 370 -14.74 3.39 -21.74
CA ASP A 370 -13.62 3.16 -22.66
C ASP A 370 -12.31 2.83 -21.94
N ASP A 371 -12.41 2.03 -20.87
CA ASP A 371 -11.33 1.81 -19.89
C ASP A 371 -10.74 0.39 -19.92
N LYS A 372 -11.24 -0.52 -20.79
CA LYS A 372 -10.88 -1.94 -20.74
C LYS A 372 -9.84 -2.37 -21.77
N ASP A 373 -9.44 -1.54 -22.69
CA ASP A 373 -8.47 -1.84 -23.76
C ASP A 373 -8.72 -3.21 -24.43
N PHE A 374 -10.00 -3.50 -24.76
CA PHE A 374 -10.39 -4.74 -25.40
C PHE A 374 -9.97 -4.76 -26.87
N GLU A 375 -9.44 -5.90 -27.34
CA GLU A 375 -9.27 -6.14 -28.78
C GLU A 375 -10.63 -6.41 -29.42
N ALA A 376 -11.11 -5.43 -30.18
CA ALA A 376 -12.47 -5.41 -30.72
C ALA A 376 -12.81 -6.65 -31.57
N SER A 377 -11.85 -7.14 -32.39
CA SER A 377 -12.02 -8.35 -33.21
C SER A 377 -12.33 -9.58 -32.33
N LYS A 378 -11.63 -9.75 -31.20
CA LYS A 378 -11.83 -10.89 -30.30
C LYS A 378 -13.14 -10.77 -29.51
N ILE A 379 -13.52 -9.55 -29.08
CA ILE A 379 -14.83 -9.32 -28.48
C ILE A 379 -15.95 -9.76 -29.42
N LEU A 380 -15.87 -9.37 -30.70
CA LEU A 380 -16.88 -9.70 -31.70
C LEU A 380 -16.90 -11.20 -32.06
N GLN A 381 -15.74 -11.86 -32.11
CA GLN A 381 -15.67 -13.27 -32.48
C GLN A 381 -16.00 -14.23 -31.34
N TYR A 382 -15.61 -13.93 -30.11
CA TYR A 382 -15.67 -14.89 -29.01
C TYR A 382 -16.65 -14.47 -27.89
N THR A 383 -16.64 -13.20 -27.47
CA THR A 383 -17.45 -12.73 -26.35
C THR A 383 -18.91 -12.51 -26.71
N ILE A 384 -19.18 -11.73 -27.74
CA ILE A 384 -20.56 -11.37 -28.13
C ILE A 384 -21.39 -12.59 -28.51
N PRO A 385 -20.90 -13.56 -29.37
CA PRO A 385 -21.68 -14.75 -29.69
C PRO A 385 -22.04 -15.60 -28.48
N ARG A 386 -21.09 -15.73 -27.52
CA ARG A 386 -21.31 -16.50 -26.31
C ARG A 386 -22.38 -15.87 -25.42
N ILE A 387 -22.29 -14.55 -25.18
CA ILE A 387 -23.26 -13.82 -24.34
C ILE A 387 -24.65 -13.90 -24.98
N ARG A 388 -24.77 -13.74 -26.28
CA ARG A 388 -26.05 -13.82 -27.02
C ARG A 388 -26.67 -15.19 -27.00
N LYS A 389 -25.87 -16.28 -26.96
CA LYS A 389 -26.38 -17.65 -26.81
C LYS A 389 -26.97 -17.93 -25.44
N SER A 390 -26.35 -17.38 -24.38
CA SER A 390 -26.74 -17.62 -23.01
C SER A 390 -27.84 -16.66 -22.50
N SER A 391 -28.03 -15.53 -23.16
CA SER A 391 -28.95 -14.48 -22.71
C SER A 391 -29.47 -13.70 -23.92
N LYS A 392 -30.80 -13.53 -23.99
CA LYS A 392 -31.45 -12.65 -24.99
C LYS A 392 -31.25 -11.15 -24.66
N THR A 393 -30.25 -10.79 -23.88
CA THR A 393 -30.00 -9.42 -23.46
C THR A 393 -29.41 -8.59 -24.60
N SER A 394 -29.81 -7.33 -24.66
CA SER A 394 -29.20 -6.33 -25.52
C SER A 394 -27.75 -6.10 -25.11
N ILE A 395 -26.81 -6.22 -26.04
CA ILE A 395 -25.37 -6.02 -25.82
C ILE A 395 -24.88 -4.99 -26.83
N PRO A 396 -24.09 -3.96 -26.42
CA PRO A 396 -23.51 -2.98 -27.33
C PRO A 396 -22.49 -3.66 -28.25
N ILE A 397 -22.51 -3.30 -29.52
CA ILE A 397 -21.67 -3.90 -30.58
C ILE A 397 -21.06 -2.87 -31.52
N PHE A 398 -21.67 -1.69 -31.68
CA PHE A 398 -21.24 -0.71 -32.69
C PHE A 398 -19.88 -0.12 -32.38
N LYS A 399 -19.54 0.11 -31.11
CA LYS A 399 -18.19 0.51 -30.66
C LYS A 399 -17.12 -0.43 -31.24
N TYR A 400 -17.33 -1.72 -31.09
CA TYR A 400 -16.37 -2.74 -31.54
C TYR A 400 -16.37 -2.92 -33.05
N LEU A 401 -17.52 -2.83 -33.73
CA LEU A 401 -17.61 -2.85 -35.18
C LEU A 401 -16.83 -1.68 -35.78
N ARG A 402 -17.02 -0.49 -35.27
CA ARG A 402 -16.30 0.71 -35.70
C ARG A 402 -14.79 0.60 -35.47
N ALA A 403 -14.37 0.04 -34.33
CA ALA A 403 -12.95 -0.15 -33.99
C ALA A 403 -12.21 -1.11 -34.95
N ILE A 404 -12.93 -2.01 -35.65
CA ILE A 404 -12.37 -2.88 -36.71
C ILE A 404 -12.64 -2.36 -38.13
N GLY A 405 -13.09 -1.10 -38.28
CA GLY A 405 -13.28 -0.45 -39.57
C GLY A 405 -14.61 -0.74 -40.28
N ILE A 406 -15.61 -1.32 -39.59
CA ILE A 406 -16.94 -1.53 -40.12
C ILE A 406 -17.82 -0.33 -39.77
N ASN A 407 -18.19 0.46 -40.80
CA ASN A 407 -18.86 1.75 -40.64
C ASN A 407 -20.23 1.85 -41.36
N ASN A 408 -20.63 0.81 -42.07
CA ASN A 408 -21.90 0.75 -42.80
C ASN A 408 -22.39 -0.70 -43.01
N ASP A 409 -23.63 -0.85 -43.50
CA ASP A 409 -24.27 -2.15 -43.71
C ASP A 409 -23.57 -3.01 -44.76
N GLU A 410 -22.95 -2.41 -45.79
CA GLU A 410 -22.24 -3.13 -46.83
C GLU A 410 -20.95 -3.74 -46.30
N GLU A 411 -20.15 -2.96 -45.55
CA GLU A 411 -18.96 -3.45 -44.87
C GLU A 411 -19.31 -4.52 -43.83
N TYR A 412 -20.45 -4.38 -43.15
CA TYR A 412 -20.90 -5.40 -42.21
C TYR A 412 -21.27 -6.71 -42.90
N ARG A 413 -21.96 -6.68 -44.04
CA ARG A 413 -22.32 -7.89 -44.82
C ARG A 413 -21.09 -8.61 -45.34
N ASN A 414 -20.07 -7.85 -45.72
CA ASN A 414 -18.81 -8.35 -46.30
C ASN A 414 -17.69 -8.51 -45.26
N ASN A 415 -18.01 -8.53 -43.97
CA ASN A 415 -17.00 -8.50 -42.93
C ASN A 415 -16.10 -9.77 -42.93
N PRO A 416 -14.78 -9.61 -42.73
CA PRO A 416 -13.83 -10.71 -42.81
C PRO A 416 -13.92 -11.69 -41.63
N LEU A 417 -14.62 -11.31 -40.56
CA LEU A 417 -14.77 -12.11 -39.34
C LEU A 417 -15.99 -13.06 -39.41
N GLY A 418 -16.76 -13.03 -40.49
CA GLY A 418 -17.97 -13.85 -40.65
C GLY A 418 -19.08 -13.54 -39.64
N LEU A 419 -19.15 -12.29 -39.17
CA LEU A 419 -20.16 -11.86 -38.21
C LEU A 419 -21.54 -11.85 -38.84
N ASN A 420 -22.53 -12.42 -38.15
CA ASN A 420 -23.92 -12.53 -38.61
C ASN A 420 -24.93 -12.12 -37.55
N PHE A 421 -24.56 -11.17 -36.67
CA PHE A 421 -25.48 -10.66 -35.66
C PHE A 421 -26.62 -9.88 -36.29
N LEU A 422 -27.81 -10.04 -35.73
CA LEU A 422 -28.90 -9.13 -36.04
C LEU A 422 -28.55 -7.77 -35.43
N LEU A 423 -28.33 -6.74 -36.23
CA LEU A 423 -28.07 -5.37 -35.76
C LEU A 423 -29.33 -4.80 -35.14
N PRO A 424 -29.23 -4.12 -34.00
CA PRO A 424 -30.40 -3.55 -33.33
C PRO A 424 -30.96 -2.36 -34.13
N LYS A 425 -32.30 -2.25 -34.15
CA LYS A 425 -33.04 -1.16 -34.77
C LYS A 425 -33.57 -0.21 -33.68
N SER A 426 -33.92 1.02 -34.03
CA SER A 426 -34.41 2.05 -33.08
C SER A 426 -35.51 1.56 -32.14
N ASN A 427 -36.44 0.73 -32.61
CA ASN A 427 -37.52 0.18 -31.79
C ASN A 427 -37.06 -0.88 -30.77
N ASP A 428 -35.89 -1.49 -30.95
CA ASP A 428 -35.37 -2.51 -30.03
C ASP A 428 -34.92 -1.93 -28.68
N PHE A 429 -34.61 -0.65 -28.66
CA PHE A 429 -34.20 0.08 -27.43
C PHE A 429 -35.37 0.45 -26.52
N ILE A 430 -36.60 0.47 -27.07
CA ILE A 430 -37.81 0.88 -26.37
C ILE A 430 -38.27 -0.25 -25.45
N SER A 431 -38.42 0.05 -24.16
CA SER A 431 -38.82 -0.92 -23.14
C SER A 431 -40.15 -0.61 -22.46
N TYR A 432 -40.54 0.68 -22.39
CA TYR A 432 -41.76 1.14 -21.75
C TYR A 432 -42.54 2.04 -22.71
N LYS A 433 -43.81 1.73 -22.94
CA LYS A 433 -44.61 2.36 -23.99
C LYS A 433 -45.60 3.40 -23.51
N SER A 434 -45.76 3.60 -22.19
CA SER A 434 -46.82 4.46 -21.60
C SER A 434 -46.40 5.89 -21.36
N PHE A 435 -45.46 6.43 -22.14
CA PHE A 435 -45.14 7.86 -22.09
C PHE A 435 -46.09 8.67 -23.00
N SER A 436 -46.50 9.86 -22.51
CA SER A 436 -47.27 10.80 -23.29
C SER A 436 -46.46 11.35 -24.48
N ASP A 437 -47.15 11.88 -25.49
CA ASP A 437 -46.47 12.50 -26.63
C ASP A 437 -45.75 13.80 -26.22
N ALA A 438 -46.15 14.45 -25.13
CA ALA A 438 -45.44 15.58 -24.56
C ALA A 438 -44.11 15.17 -23.94
N GLU A 439 -44.07 14.07 -23.15
CA GLU A 439 -42.86 13.54 -22.55
C GLU A 439 -41.84 13.07 -23.62
N LYS A 440 -42.31 12.48 -24.70
CA LYS A 440 -41.45 12.07 -25.82
C LYS A 440 -40.79 13.22 -26.58
N ARG A 441 -41.19 14.45 -26.32
CA ARG A 441 -40.62 15.68 -26.89
C ARG A 441 -39.66 16.40 -25.94
N TYR A 442 -39.41 15.86 -24.75
CA TYR A 442 -38.47 16.43 -23.82
C TYR A 442 -37.06 16.50 -24.40
N THR A 443 -36.30 17.51 -23.97
CA THR A 443 -34.82 17.43 -24.12
C THR A 443 -34.27 16.43 -23.14
N LEU A 444 -33.03 15.98 -23.34
CA LEU A 444 -32.36 15.07 -22.42
C LEU A 444 -32.35 15.62 -20.97
N LYS A 445 -32.02 16.89 -20.82
CA LYS A 445 -32.01 17.59 -19.53
C LYS A 445 -33.38 17.56 -18.86
N GLN A 446 -34.43 17.91 -19.58
CA GLN A 446 -35.80 17.87 -19.07
C GLN A 446 -36.23 16.47 -18.65
N ALA A 447 -35.87 15.44 -19.41
CA ALA A 447 -36.19 14.06 -19.06
C ALA A 447 -35.48 13.61 -17.76
N ILE A 448 -34.22 13.96 -17.57
CA ILE A 448 -33.46 13.64 -16.36
C ILE A 448 -34.07 14.40 -15.14
N GLU A 449 -34.32 15.69 -15.28
CA GLU A 449 -34.88 16.54 -14.19
C GLU A 449 -36.29 16.10 -13.79
N ALA A 450 -37.17 15.81 -14.78
CA ALA A 450 -38.58 15.46 -14.53
C ALA A 450 -38.73 14.16 -13.71
N PHE A 451 -37.77 13.27 -13.77
CA PHE A 451 -37.82 11.95 -13.11
C PHE A 451 -36.73 11.75 -12.05
N HIS A 452 -35.98 12.79 -11.69
CA HIS A 452 -34.96 12.72 -10.65
C HIS A 452 -35.54 12.17 -9.33
N ASP A 453 -36.64 12.73 -8.84
CA ASP A 453 -37.27 12.35 -7.58
C ASP A 453 -38.41 11.32 -7.74
N LYS A 454 -38.90 11.11 -8.96
CA LYS A 454 -40.03 10.22 -9.28
C LYS A 454 -39.62 8.79 -9.71
N GLY A 455 -38.34 8.50 -9.62
CA GLY A 455 -37.74 7.23 -9.99
C GLY A 455 -36.96 7.32 -11.30
N VAL A 456 -35.65 7.30 -11.19
CA VAL A 456 -34.65 7.41 -12.27
C VAL A 456 -34.90 6.39 -13.41
N TRP A 457 -35.51 5.22 -13.11
CA TRP A 457 -35.83 4.23 -14.11
C TRP A 457 -36.77 4.73 -15.23
N LYS A 458 -37.63 5.74 -14.94
CA LYS A 458 -38.48 6.36 -15.95
C LYS A 458 -37.69 7.22 -16.92
N ALA A 459 -36.69 7.98 -16.44
CA ALA A 459 -35.75 8.69 -17.30
C ALA A 459 -35.00 7.71 -18.20
N VAL A 460 -34.45 6.61 -17.62
CA VAL A 460 -33.76 5.56 -18.35
C VAL A 460 -34.63 4.96 -19.45
N ALA A 461 -35.92 4.77 -19.21
CA ALA A 461 -36.86 4.20 -20.17
C ALA A 461 -37.36 5.20 -21.24
N LEU A 462 -37.37 6.51 -20.91
CA LEU A 462 -37.82 7.58 -21.80
C LEU A 462 -36.76 8.01 -22.81
N ILE A 463 -35.50 8.09 -22.39
CA ILE A 463 -34.39 8.61 -23.22
C ILE A 463 -34.32 7.98 -24.62
N PRO A 464 -34.56 6.66 -24.85
CA PRO A 464 -34.56 6.09 -26.22
C PRO A 464 -35.63 6.66 -27.19
N TYR A 465 -36.60 7.40 -26.70
CA TYR A 465 -37.56 8.14 -27.53
C TYR A 465 -37.10 9.53 -27.97
N LEU A 466 -36.09 10.06 -27.29
CA LEU A 466 -35.65 11.45 -27.45
C LEU A 466 -34.71 11.61 -28.65
N LYS A 467 -34.70 12.80 -29.22
CA LYS A 467 -33.74 13.18 -30.25
C LYS A 467 -32.42 13.63 -29.61
N ILE A 468 -31.43 12.77 -29.60
CA ILE A 468 -30.08 13.07 -29.13
C ILE A 468 -29.22 13.36 -30.37
N GLN A 469 -28.76 14.59 -30.55
CA GLN A 469 -28.09 15.01 -31.78
C GLN A 469 -26.78 15.76 -31.58
N THR A 470 -26.56 16.36 -30.41
CA THR A 470 -25.38 17.17 -30.13
C THR A 470 -24.33 16.36 -29.36
N GLU A 471 -23.05 16.74 -29.47
CA GLU A 471 -21.98 16.15 -28.66
C GLU A 471 -22.16 16.46 -27.17
N GLU A 472 -22.80 17.57 -26.83
CA GLU A 472 -23.15 17.93 -25.46
C GLU A 472 -24.21 16.98 -24.88
N ASP A 473 -25.26 16.66 -25.67
CA ASP A 473 -26.26 15.65 -25.29
C ASP A 473 -25.61 14.27 -25.11
N LEU A 474 -24.73 13.87 -26.01
CA LEU A 474 -24.03 12.59 -25.91
C LEU A 474 -23.13 12.51 -24.66
N SER A 475 -22.43 13.58 -24.35
CA SER A 475 -21.61 13.66 -23.14
C SER A 475 -22.46 13.62 -21.87
N SER A 476 -23.58 14.34 -21.86
CA SER A 476 -24.53 14.36 -20.75
C SER A 476 -25.22 13.00 -20.57
N LEU A 477 -25.57 12.32 -21.66
CA LEU A 477 -26.12 10.96 -21.64
C LEU A 477 -25.11 9.95 -21.11
N ARG A 478 -23.85 10.05 -21.55
CA ARG A 478 -22.77 9.21 -21.04
C ARG A 478 -22.60 9.36 -19.54
N GLN A 479 -22.56 10.61 -19.05
CA GLN A 479 -22.43 10.89 -17.61
C GLN A 479 -23.62 10.33 -16.83
N PHE A 480 -24.85 10.57 -17.30
CA PHE A 480 -26.06 10.02 -16.68
C PHE A 480 -26.04 8.49 -16.59
N ILE A 481 -25.60 7.80 -17.64
CA ILE A 481 -25.46 6.33 -17.62
C ILE A 481 -24.38 5.93 -16.62
N SER A 482 -23.22 6.57 -16.63
CA SER A 482 -22.10 6.28 -15.73
C SER A 482 -22.48 6.39 -14.25
N ASP A 483 -23.24 7.44 -13.90
CA ASP A 483 -23.69 7.70 -12.53
C ASP A 483 -24.68 6.63 -12.03
N ASN A 484 -25.46 6.03 -12.94
CA ASN A 484 -26.55 5.13 -12.59
C ASN A 484 -26.28 3.65 -12.90
N ILE A 485 -25.26 3.29 -13.69
CA ILE A 485 -25.01 1.93 -14.16
C ILE A 485 -24.84 0.92 -13.01
N THR A 486 -24.16 1.32 -11.93
CA THR A 486 -23.94 0.46 -10.74
C THR A 486 -25.25 0.11 -10.06
N GLU A 487 -26.15 1.07 -9.89
CA GLU A 487 -27.45 0.87 -9.25
C GLU A 487 -28.32 -0.12 -10.06
N PHE A 488 -28.30 0.00 -11.38
CA PHE A 488 -29.16 -0.82 -12.24
C PHE A 488 -28.57 -2.20 -12.61
N LEU A 489 -27.27 -2.32 -12.78
CA LEU A 489 -26.66 -3.54 -13.28
C LEU A 489 -25.93 -4.39 -12.21
N VAL A 490 -25.45 -3.79 -11.14
CA VAL A 490 -24.72 -4.47 -10.07
C VAL A 490 -25.66 -4.81 -8.89
N ARG A 491 -26.49 -3.87 -8.46
CA ARG A 491 -27.44 -4.04 -7.36
C ARG A 491 -28.77 -4.60 -7.88
N LYS A 492 -28.89 -5.86 -8.17
CA LYS A 492 -30.15 -6.57 -8.62
C LYS A 492 -31.40 -5.66 -8.70
N ASN A 493 -31.49 -4.85 -9.73
CA ASN A 493 -32.57 -3.89 -9.94
C ASN A 493 -33.59 -4.46 -10.93
N SER A 494 -34.88 -4.34 -10.63
CA SER A 494 -35.98 -4.80 -11.49
C SER A 494 -35.97 -4.15 -12.88
N TYR A 495 -35.40 -2.97 -13.00
CA TYR A 495 -35.32 -2.20 -14.23
C TYR A 495 -33.97 -2.33 -14.97
N SER A 496 -33.14 -3.31 -14.62
CA SER A 496 -31.84 -3.54 -15.25
C SER A 496 -31.90 -3.70 -16.78
N THR A 497 -33.01 -4.25 -17.29
CA THR A 497 -33.22 -4.38 -18.74
C THR A 497 -33.33 -3.01 -19.43
N TYR A 498 -33.89 -2.01 -18.77
CA TYR A 498 -34.01 -0.65 -19.34
C TYR A 498 -32.63 -0.02 -19.46
N MET A 499 -31.79 -0.14 -18.44
CA MET A 499 -30.40 0.37 -18.49
C MET A 499 -29.58 -0.31 -19.57
N ARG A 500 -29.68 -1.64 -19.71
CA ARG A 500 -28.99 -2.37 -20.80
C ARG A 500 -29.38 -1.87 -22.18
N LYS A 501 -30.66 -1.61 -22.40
CA LYS A 501 -31.16 -1.06 -23.65
C LYS A 501 -30.73 0.39 -23.87
N LEU A 502 -30.68 1.20 -22.81
CA LEU A 502 -30.17 2.57 -22.87
C LEU A 502 -28.68 2.60 -23.24
N ILE A 503 -27.87 1.69 -22.70
CA ILE A 503 -26.46 1.57 -23.10
C ILE A 503 -26.32 1.16 -24.56
N CYS A 504 -27.15 0.22 -25.04
CA CYS A 504 -27.15 -0.16 -26.45
C CYS A 504 -27.64 0.98 -27.36
N PHE A 505 -28.60 1.80 -26.91
CA PHE A 505 -29.00 3.00 -27.59
C PHE A 505 -27.85 4.01 -27.69
N TYR A 506 -27.14 4.27 -26.59
CA TYR A 506 -25.94 5.12 -26.58
C TYR A 506 -24.89 4.61 -27.57
N ASP A 507 -24.58 3.31 -27.55
CA ASP A 507 -23.66 2.65 -28.47
C ASP A 507 -24.06 2.90 -29.93
N CYS A 508 -25.36 2.74 -30.25
CA CYS A 508 -25.89 2.95 -31.59
C CYS A 508 -25.78 4.40 -32.07
N ILE A 509 -26.14 5.39 -31.22
CA ILE A 509 -26.08 6.81 -31.59
C ILE A 509 -24.67 7.37 -31.65
N ARG A 510 -23.75 6.85 -30.81
CA ARG A 510 -22.35 7.30 -30.73
C ARG A 510 -21.47 6.66 -31.78
N TYR A 511 -21.59 5.35 -32.01
CA TYR A 511 -20.68 4.56 -32.80
C TYR A 511 -21.35 3.92 -34.04
N GLY A 512 -22.67 3.85 -34.07
CA GLY A 512 -23.40 3.28 -35.17
C GLY A 512 -23.39 4.17 -36.41
N TRP A 513 -23.89 3.62 -37.50
CA TRP A 513 -24.11 4.35 -38.74
C TRP A 513 -25.59 4.57 -38.96
N LYS A 514 -25.90 5.68 -39.61
CA LYS A 514 -27.26 6.01 -40.01
C LYS A 514 -27.54 5.13 -41.27
N GLY A 515 -28.55 4.26 -41.16
CA GLY A 515 -29.07 3.50 -42.27
C GLY A 515 -29.84 4.38 -43.26
#